data_e066cfc6515aa8a3df5c8027a971f4ac
#
_entry.id   e066cfc6515aa8a3df5c8027a971f4ac
#
_cell.length_a   1.000
_cell.length_b   1.000
_cell.length_c   1.000
_cell.angle_alpha   90.00
_cell.angle_beta   90.00
_cell.angle_gamma   90.00
#
_symmetry.space_group_name_H-M   'P 1'
#
loop_
_entity.id
_entity.type
_entity.pdbx_description
1 polymer ?
#
loop_
_entity_poly.entity_id
_entity_poly.type
_entity_poly.pdbx_seq_one_letter_code
_entity_poly.pdbx_strand_id
1 'polypeptide(L)'
;YTFPVYSLSSYSATYNLYSHTNLGSIKLGIVNYELIMANQAYVFNSSAKTNLMWKALYDFTANETSIGLIKDNQLIGNYYKINEKKGESLSENYELSIYPEEKYVSFNNEINWKANSNNIVDALSVYLHISKDVQENPNKKVFSYQIVDKKGINSRDFFIEGFETINIENNEIETIRINAPELRLIFNISKEHNFMPVNIEKTNGKSHFSLVLENFNQQF
;
A
#
# COMPACT_ATOMS: atom_id res chain seq x y z
N TYR A 1 31.64 -0.86 10.16
CA TYR A 1 30.60 -1.62 9.49
C TYR A 1 29.70 -0.62 8.77
N THR A 2 29.88 -0.43 7.47
CA THR A 2 28.92 0.27 6.62
C THR A 2 27.77 -0.69 6.38
N PHE A 3 26.62 -0.43 6.98
CA PHE A 3 25.40 -1.11 6.59
C PHE A 3 25.11 -0.77 5.12
N PRO A 4 24.77 -1.74 4.27
CA PRO A 4 24.34 -1.42 2.92
C PRO A 4 23.16 -0.45 3.03
N VAL A 5 23.27 0.70 2.36
CA VAL A 5 22.15 1.64 2.21
C VAL A 5 21.17 0.94 1.28
N TYR A 6 20.19 0.26 1.86
CA TYR A 6 19.08 -0.30 1.09
C TYR A 6 18.23 0.88 0.63
N SER A 7 18.37 1.26 -0.62
CA SER A 7 17.48 2.21 -1.24
C SER A 7 16.30 1.45 -1.84
N LEU A 8 15.08 1.96 -1.64
CA LEU A 8 13.95 1.54 -2.44
C LEU A 8 14.33 1.66 -3.92
N SER A 9 14.11 0.60 -4.68
CA SER A 9 14.37 0.56 -6.13
C SER A 9 13.06 0.40 -6.88
N SER A 10 13.07 0.78 -8.16
CA SER A 10 11.93 0.57 -9.04
C SER A 10 11.58 -0.92 -9.13
N TYR A 11 10.28 -1.23 -9.11
CA TYR A 11 9.79 -2.59 -9.27
C TYR A 11 8.39 -2.62 -9.89
N SER A 12 8.03 -3.79 -10.41
CA SER A 12 6.65 -4.15 -10.70
C SER A 12 6.27 -5.43 -9.97
N ALA A 13 5.03 -5.50 -9.49
CA ALA A 13 4.50 -6.66 -8.79
C ALA A 13 3.06 -6.94 -9.20
N THR A 14 2.73 -8.21 -9.38
CA THR A 14 1.37 -8.67 -9.67
C THR A 14 0.88 -9.52 -8.51
N TYR A 15 -0.34 -9.25 -8.06
CA TYR A 15 -1.00 -9.97 -6.97
C TYR A 15 -2.28 -10.61 -7.45
N ASN A 16 -2.57 -11.79 -6.92
CA ASN A 16 -3.87 -12.42 -6.99
C ASN A 16 -4.78 -11.86 -5.89
N LEU A 17 -5.93 -11.33 -6.28
CA LEU A 17 -6.97 -10.88 -5.35
C LEU A 17 -7.91 -12.03 -5.04
N TYR A 18 -8.01 -12.39 -3.76
CA TYR A 18 -8.93 -13.40 -3.25
C TYR A 18 -10.01 -12.79 -2.36
N SER A 19 -11.20 -13.39 -2.41
CA SER A 19 -12.22 -13.24 -1.37
C SER A 19 -12.33 -14.56 -0.60
N HIS A 20 -12.37 -14.46 0.73
CA HIS A 20 -12.47 -15.59 1.61
C HIS A 20 -13.91 -15.71 2.15
N THR A 21 -14.48 -16.89 2.02
CA THR A 21 -15.81 -17.23 2.47
C THR A 21 -15.76 -18.48 3.35
N ASN A 22 -16.84 -18.83 4.01
CA ASN A 22 -16.93 -20.08 4.78
C ASN A 22 -16.77 -21.34 3.90
N LEU A 23 -16.91 -21.22 2.59
CA LEU A 23 -16.79 -22.32 1.61
C LEU A 23 -15.39 -22.39 0.97
N GLY A 24 -14.50 -21.46 1.30
CA GLY A 24 -13.14 -21.40 0.77
C GLY A 24 -12.78 -20.03 0.16
N SER A 25 -11.64 -20.00 -0.50
CA SER A 25 -11.08 -18.80 -1.14
C SER A 25 -11.38 -18.80 -2.63
N ILE A 26 -11.83 -17.66 -3.15
CA ILE A 26 -12.18 -17.45 -4.55
C ILE A 26 -11.27 -16.37 -5.13
N LYS A 27 -10.53 -16.67 -6.20
CA LYS A 27 -9.72 -15.67 -6.94
C LYS A 27 -10.67 -14.76 -7.72
N LEU A 28 -10.81 -13.51 -7.26
CA LEU A 28 -11.69 -12.52 -7.87
C LEU A 28 -11.03 -11.77 -9.02
N GLY A 29 -9.73 -11.49 -8.94
CA GLY A 29 -9.06 -10.62 -9.88
C GLY A 29 -7.56 -10.56 -9.68
N ILE A 30 -6.98 -9.51 -10.25
CA ILE A 30 -5.55 -9.19 -10.12
C ILE A 30 -5.38 -7.73 -9.71
N VAL A 31 -4.28 -7.48 -9.01
CA VAL A 31 -3.78 -6.14 -8.67
C VAL A 31 -2.33 -6.03 -9.13
N ASN A 32 -2.00 -4.97 -9.85
CA ASN A 32 -0.64 -4.69 -10.24
C ASN A 32 -0.14 -3.46 -9.49
N TYR A 33 1.04 -3.56 -8.93
CA TYR A 33 1.78 -2.43 -8.36
C TYR A 33 3.00 -2.13 -9.25
N GLU A 34 3.27 -0.85 -9.42
CA GLU A 34 4.45 -0.36 -10.14
C GLU A 34 5.05 0.83 -9.38
N LEU A 35 6.27 0.67 -8.91
CA LEU A 35 7.06 1.75 -8.33
C LEU A 35 8.14 2.18 -9.31
N ILE A 36 8.16 3.46 -9.65
CA ILE A 36 9.18 4.11 -10.47
C ILE A 36 9.92 5.10 -9.58
N MET A 37 11.23 4.90 -9.44
CA MET A 37 12.15 5.77 -8.69
C MET A 37 13.07 6.48 -9.67
N ALA A 38 13.00 7.81 -9.77
CA ALA A 38 13.83 8.60 -10.67
C ALA A 38 14.08 10.01 -10.13
N ASN A 39 15.32 10.50 -10.23
CA ASN A 39 15.67 11.91 -9.99
C ASN A 39 15.15 12.48 -8.66
N GLN A 40 15.30 11.75 -7.56
CA GLN A 40 14.79 12.14 -6.24
C GLN A 40 13.25 12.25 -6.16
N ALA A 41 12.55 11.53 -7.00
CA ALA A 41 11.10 11.42 -6.97
C ALA A 41 10.66 9.96 -7.08
N TYR A 42 9.43 9.68 -6.65
CA TYR A 42 8.79 8.41 -6.90
C TYR A 42 7.40 8.60 -7.51
N VAL A 43 7.02 7.63 -8.32
CA VAL A 43 5.63 7.42 -8.76
C VAL A 43 5.27 5.98 -8.39
N PHE A 44 4.24 5.82 -7.57
CA PHE A 44 3.73 4.52 -7.18
C PHE A 44 2.30 4.36 -7.67
N ASN A 45 2.11 3.39 -8.55
CA ASN A 45 0.83 3.08 -9.18
C ASN A 45 0.26 1.77 -8.66
N SER A 46 -1.05 1.72 -8.52
CA SER A 46 -1.83 0.51 -8.30
C SER A 46 -2.94 0.42 -9.34
N SER A 47 -3.13 -0.75 -9.94
CA SER A 47 -4.28 -1.03 -10.79
C SER A 47 -4.91 -2.36 -10.41
N ALA A 48 -6.21 -2.35 -10.14
CA ALA A 48 -6.98 -3.54 -9.75
C ALA A 48 -8.12 -3.77 -10.73
N LYS A 49 -8.37 -5.03 -11.08
CA LYS A 49 -9.52 -5.41 -11.88
C LYS A 49 -10.04 -6.81 -11.55
N THR A 50 -11.35 -6.98 -11.64
CA THR A 50 -11.98 -8.29 -11.50
C THR A 50 -11.77 -9.14 -12.75
N ASN A 51 -11.63 -10.46 -12.59
CA ASN A 51 -11.57 -11.42 -13.69
C ASN A 51 -12.90 -11.45 -14.44
N LEU A 52 -12.84 -11.75 -15.76
CA LEU A 52 -14.03 -11.85 -16.61
C LEU A 52 -15.09 -12.82 -16.07
N MET A 53 -14.67 -13.91 -15.45
CA MET A 53 -15.56 -14.92 -14.85
C MET A 53 -16.46 -14.35 -13.74
N TRP A 54 -15.95 -13.39 -12.97
CA TRP A 54 -16.64 -12.77 -11.83
C TRP A 54 -17.21 -11.40 -12.14
N LYS A 55 -16.95 -10.87 -13.36
CA LYS A 55 -17.35 -9.53 -13.77
C LYS A 55 -18.86 -9.29 -13.63
N ALA A 56 -19.67 -10.30 -13.89
CA ALA A 56 -21.14 -10.19 -13.77
C ALA A 56 -21.62 -10.00 -12.31
N LEU A 57 -20.83 -10.46 -11.32
CA LEU A 57 -21.16 -10.37 -9.89
C LEU A 57 -20.36 -9.28 -9.16
N TYR A 58 -19.14 -9.03 -9.62
CA TYR A 58 -18.18 -8.14 -8.98
C TYR A 58 -17.41 -7.33 -10.03
N ASP A 59 -18.13 -6.56 -10.85
CA ASP A 59 -17.49 -5.68 -11.83
C ASP A 59 -16.82 -4.52 -11.10
N PHE A 60 -15.51 -4.65 -10.90
CA PHE A 60 -14.70 -3.72 -10.14
C PHE A 60 -13.41 -3.40 -10.86
N THR A 61 -13.09 -2.11 -10.93
CA THR A 61 -11.77 -1.61 -11.34
C THR A 61 -11.36 -0.47 -10.44
N ALA A 62 -10.08 -0.43 -10.07
CA ALA A 62 -9.50 0.71 -9.35
C ALA A 62 -8.13 1.05 -9.92
N ASN A 63 -7.83 2.34 -10.02
CA ASN A 63 -6.52 2.84 -10.32
C ASN A 63 -6.15 3.88 -9.28
N GLU A 64 -4.97 3.73 -8.71
CA GLU A 64 -4.42 4.65 -7.72
C GLU A 64 -3.03 5.09 -8.17
N THR A 65 -2.69 6.33 -7.88
CA THR A 65 -1.37 6.89 -8.13
C THR A 65 -0.96 7.74 -6.94
N SER A 66 0.22 7.47 -6.39
CA SER A 66 0.89 8.30 -5.38
C SER A 66 2.19 8.85 -5.97
N ILE A 67 2.42 10.13 -5.81
CA ILE A 67 3.63 10.82 -6.29
C ILE A 67 4.27 11.54 -5.13
N GLY A 68 5.59 11.47 -5.04
CA GLY A 68 6.33 12.17 -4.01
C GLY A 68 7.79 12.40 -4.36
N LEU A 69 8.49 13.00 -3.41
CA LEU A 69 9.92 13.31 -3.49
C LEU A 69 10.70 12.41 -2.54
N ILE A 70 11.99 12.29 -2.82
CA ILE A 70 12.99 11.67 -1.95
C ILE A 70 13.96 12.78 -1.57
N LYS A 71 13.91 13.22 -0.32
CA LYS A 71 14.78 14.28 0.21
C LYS A 71 15.42 13.77 1.48
N ASP A 72 16.75 13.88 1.57
CA ASP A 72 17.52 13.43 2.74
C ASP A 72 17.19 11.98 3.15
N ASN A 73 17.07 11.10 2.17
CA ASN A 73 16.67 9.71 2.31
C ASN A 73 15.24 9.52 2.90
N GLN A 74 14.38 10.52 2.87
CA GLN A 74 12.99 10.45 3.32
C GLN A 74 12.02 10.49 2.13
N LEU A 75 10.97 9.67 2.21
CA LEU A 75 9.85 9.74 1.28
C LEU A 75 8.92 10.87 1.72
N ILE A 76 8.55 11.73 0.80
CA ILE A 76 7.66 12.87 1.03
C ILE A 76 6.55 12.81 -0.01
N GLY A 77 5.34 12.40 0.41
CA GLY A 77 4.17 12.38 -0.47
C GLY A 77 3.71 13.79 -0.83
N ASN A 78 3.43 14.02 -2.11
CA ASN A 78 2.94 15.31 -2.60
C ASN A 78 1.57 15.22 -3.26
N TYR A 79 1.23 14.08 -3.85
CA TYR A 79 -0.01 13.92 -4.60
C TYR A 79 -0.50 12.48 -4.52
N TYR A 80 -1.82 12.32 -4.41
CA TYR A 80 -2.50 11.04 -4.51
C TYR A 80 -3.79 11.17 -5.30
N LYS A 81 -4.07 10.19 -6.13
CA LYS A 81 -5.33 10.09 -6.87
C LYS A 81 -5.86 8.67 -6.86
N ILE A 82 -7.17 8.54 -6.75
CA ILE A 82 -7.90 7.28 -6.92
C ILE A 82 -9.04 7.44 -7.90
N ASN A 83 -9.23 6.43 -8.73
CA ASN A 83 -10.41 6.29 -9.59
C ASN A 83 -10.89 4.83 -9.47
N GLU A 84 -12.02 4.65 -8.80
CA GLU A 84 -12.65 3.35 -8.57
C GLU A 84 -14.01 3.31 -9.26
N LYS A 85 -14.31 2.19 -9.93
CA LYS A 85 -15.60 1.91 -10.55
C LYS A 85 -16.15 0.58 -10.06
N LYS A 86 -17.47 0.55 -9.86
CA LYS A 86 -18.26 -0.67 -9.64
C LYS A 86 -19.33 -0.74 -10.73
N GLY A 87 -19.14 -1.67 -11.68
CA GLY A 87 -19.90 -1.66 -12.92
C GLY A 87 -19.62 -0.38 -13.71
N GLU A 88 -20.66 0.27 -14.18
CA GLU A 88 -20.57 1.55 -14.91
C GLU A 88 -20.48 2.78 -13.98
N SER A 89 -20.73 2.59 -12.67
CA SER A 89 -20.78 3.69 -11.70
C SER A 89 -19.40 3.97 -11.09
N LEU A 90 -19.03 5.26 -11.02
CA LEU A 90 -17.92 5.71 -10.20
C LEU A 90 -18.27 5.52 -8.73
N SER A 91 -17.46 4.75 -7.99
CA SER A 91 -17.61 4.55 -6.55
C SER A 91 -16.69 5.47 -5.75
N GLU A 92 -15.49 5.71 -6.23
CA GLU A 92 -14.55 6.70 -5.68
C GLU A 92 -13.80 7.40 -6.83
N ASN A 93 -13.75 8.72 -6.77
CA ASN A 93 -12.91 9.51 -7.68
C ASN A 93 -12.54 10.80 -6.95
N TYR A 94 -11.30 10.87 -6.47
CA TYR A 94 -10.79 12.07 -5.82
C TYR A 94 -9.27 12.16 -5.95
N GLU A 95 -8.77 13.36 -5.69
CA GLU A 95 -7.35 13.64 -5.61
C GLU A 95 -7.00 14.43 -4.34
N LEU A 96 -5.77 14.23 -3.88
CA LEU A 96 -5.20 14.91 -2.73
C LEU A 96 -3.91 15.58 -3.14
N SER A 97 -3.78 16.87 -2.85
CA SER A 97 -2.51 17.57 -2.88
C SER A 97 -2.00 17.69 -1.46
N ILE A 98 -0.81 17.15 -1.20
CA ILE A 98 -0.23 17.02 0.14
C ILE A 98 0.92 18.02 0.26
N TYR A 99 0.88 18.83 1.32
CA TYR A 99 1.86 19.88 1.62
C TYR A 99 2.43 19.62 3.03
N PRO A 100 3.43 18.72 3.14
CA PRO A 100 3.92 18.29 4.45
C PRO A 100 4.61 19.41 5.25
N GLU A 101 5.35 20.29 4.58
CA GLU A 101 6.04 21.42 5.23
C GLU A 101 5.05 22.40 5.84
N GLU A 102 3.93 22.69 5.17
CA GLU A 102 2.85 23.53 5.63
C GLU A 102 1.84 22.79 6.51
N LYS A 103 1.97 21.48 6.62
CA LYS A 103 1.09 20.59 7.40
C LYS A 103 -0.38 20.71 7.02
N TYR A 104 -0.66 20.68 5.73
CA TYR A 104 -2.03 20.59 5.26
C TYR A 104 -2.18 19.70 4.02
N VAL A 105 -3.41 19.29 3.75
CA VAL A 105 -3.81 18.52 2.58
C VAL A 105 -5.01 19.18 1.94
N SER A 106 -4.96 19.38 0.62
CA SER A 106 -6.09 19.81 -0.18
C SER A 106 -6.79 18.63 -0.81
N PHE A 107 -8.11 18.52 -0.65
CA PHE A 107 -8.97 17.51 -1.25
C PHE A 107 -9.71 18.10 -2.44
N ASN A 108 -9.53 17.56 -3.63
CA ASN A 108 -10.11 18.01 -4.90
C ASN A 108 -9.93 19.53 -5.14
N ASN A 109 -8.85 20.12 -4.60
CA ASN A 109 -8.58 21.57 -4.63
C ASN A 109 -9.66 22.46 -3.96
N GLU A 110 -10.57 21.87 -3.16
CA GLU A 110 -11.69 22.58 -2.56
C GLU A 110 -11.62 22.62 -1.03
N ILE A 111 -11.32 21.46 -0.40
CA ILE A 111 -11.32 21.29 1.06
C ILE A 111 -9.88 21.17 1.54
N ASN A 112 -9.53 21.91 2.60
CA ASN A 112 -8.21 21.84 3.21
C ASN A 112 -8.29 21.26 4.62
N TRP A 113 -7.49 20.22 4.90
CA TRP A 113 -7.33 19.63 6.22
C TRP A 113 -5.97 19.96 6.80
N LYS A 114 -5.96 20.37 8.06
CA LYS A 114 -4.73 20.65 8.79
C LYS A 114 -4.19 19.36 9.43
N ALA A 115 -2.91 19.08 9.20
CA ALA A 115 -2.20 17.96 9.81
C ALA A 115 -1.52 18.37 11.12
N ASN A 116 -1.32 17.41 12.03
CA ASN A 116 -0.61 17.61 13.30
C ASN A 116 0.90 17.47 13.18
N SER A 117 1.36 16.78 12.12
CA SER A 117 2.79 16.58 11.80
C SER A 117 3.02 16.67 10.30
N ASN A 118 4.27 16.62 9.89
CA ASN A 118 4.68 16.54 8.47
C ASN A 118 4.78 15.08 7.96
N ASN A 119 4.58 14.08 8.82
CA ASN A 119 4.55 12.67 8.41
C ASN A 119 3.15 12.28 7.89
N ILE A 120 2.76 12.88 6.76
CA ILE A 120 1.47 12.65 6.11
C ILE A 120 1.70 11.68 4.95
N VAL A 121 0.93 10.61 4.93
CA VAL A 121 0.99 9.57 3.88
C VAL A 121 -0.40 9.30 3.32
N ASP A 122 -0.49 8.97 2.05
CA ASP A 122 -1.73 8.48 1.44
C ASP A 122 -1.90 6.97 1.62
N ALA A 123 -3.07 6.46 1.25
CA ALA A 123 -3.44 5.06 1.42
C ALA A 123 -2.56 4.07 0.63
N LEU A 124 -1.91 4.52 -0.45
CA LEU A 124 -1.04 3.69 -1.28
C LEU A 124 0.42 3.81 -0.84
N SER A 125 0.93 5.04 -0.65
CA SER A 125 2.34 5.25 -0.30
C SER A 125 2.69 4.75 1.11
N VAL A 126 1.73 4.53 1.99
CA VAL A 126 1.99 3.98 3.34
C VAL A 126 2.77 2.67 3.30
N TYR A 127 2.58 1.84 2.26
CA TYR A 127 3.35 0.61 2.10
C TYR A 127 4.84 0.88 1.82
N LEU A 128 5.16 1.94 1.07
CA LEU A 128 6.55 2.35 0.83
C LEU A 128 7.19 2.90 2.11
N HIS A 129 6.45 3.72 2.86
CA HIS A 129 6.93 4.30 4.11
C HIS A 129 7.23 3.24 5.15
N ILE A 130 6.29 2.31 5.39
CA ILE A 130 6.49 1.24 6.37
C ILE A 130 7.63 0.28 5.96
N SER A 131 7.75 -0.04 4.67
CA SER A 131 8.83 -0.87 4.14
C SER A 131 10.20 -0.24 4.42
N LYS A 132 10.34 1.04 4.14
CA LYS A 132 11.56 1.81 4.40
C LYS A 132 11.86 1.90 5.90
N ASP A 133 10.86 2.29 6.70
CA ASP A 133 11.02 2.48 8.14
C ASP A 133 11.40 1.20 8.87
N VAL A 134 10.87 0.04 8.46
CA VAL A 134 11.23 -1.27 9.01
C VAL A 134 12.68 -1.65 8.64
N GLN A 135 13.13 -1.33 7.42
CA GLN A 135 14.53 -1.53 7.02
C GLN A 135 15.49 -0.70 7.87
N GLU A 136 15.17 0.57 8.09
CA GLU A 136 16.03 1.50 8.82
C GLU A 136 16.01 1.28 10.33
N ASN A 137 14.88 0.78 10.85
CA ASN A 137 14.65 0.63 12.29
C ASN A 137 14.15 -0.79 12.64
N PRO A 138 14.93 -1.85 12.41
CA PRO A 138 14.47 -3.24 12.52
C PRO A 138 14.04 -3.66 13.94
N ASN A 139 14.45 -2.90 14.96
CA ASN A 139 14.08 -3.15 16.36
C ASN A 139 12.84 -2.38 16.83
N LYS A 140 12.37 -1.44 16.03
CA LYS A 140 11.18 -0.64 16.36
C LYS A 140 9.93 -1.48 16.17
N LYS A 141 9.01 -1.44 17.14
CA LYS A 141 7.82 -2.28 17.18
C LYS A 141 6.54 -1.58 16.73
N VAL A 142 6.54 -0.26 16.70
CA VAL A 142 5.35 0.52 16.32
C VAL A 142 5.78 1.69 15.43
N PHE A 143 5.10 1.85 14.30
CA PHE A 143 5.25 2.99 13.41
C PHE A 143 3.91 3.71 13.30
N SER A 144 3.91 5.04 13.44
CA SER A 144 2.70 5.86 13.40
C SER A 144 2.74 6.82 12.22
N TYR A 145 1.67 6.86 11.44
CA TYR A 145 1.52 7.76 10.31
C TYR A 145 0.22 8.54 10.38
N GLN A 146 0.21 9.75 9.83
CA GLN A 146 -1.02 10.47 9.53
C GLN A 146 -1.48 10.08 8.13
N ILE A 147 -2.41 9.12 8.07
CA ILE A 147 -2.97 8.67 6.78
C ILE A 147 -4.08 9.62 6.36
N VAL A 148 -4.01 10.08 5.13
CA VAL A 148 -5.04 10.91 4.51
C VAL A 148 -5.86 10.10 3.51
N ASP A 149 -7.18 10.24 3.61
CA ASP A 149 -8.17 9.69 2.68
C ASP A 149 -9.33 10.70 2.47
N LYS A 150 -10.39 10.29 1.76
CA LYS A 150 -11.58 11.14 1.53
C LYS A 150 -12.30 11.62 2.79
N LYS A 151 -11.99 11.06 3.97
CA LYS A 151 -12.62 11.43 5.26
C LYS A 151 -11.75 12.40 6.06
N GLY A 152 -10.55 12.71 5.59
CA GLY A 152 -9.60 13.58 6.27
C GLY A 152 -8.31 12.88 6.68
N ILE A 153 -7.61 13.45 7.65
CA ILE A 153 -6.33 12.99 8.16
C ILE A 153 -6.56 12.25 9.47
N ASN A 154 -6.09 11.00 9.55
CA ASN A 154 -6.23 10.16 10.73
C ASN A 154 -4.88 9.54 11.10
N SER A 155 -4.51 9.60 12.39
CA SER A 155 -3.34 8.86 12.89
C SER A 155 -3.64 7.37 12.91
N ARG A 156 -2.68 6.56 12.47
CA ARG A 156 -2.77 5.10 12.43
C ARG A 156 -1.46 4.48 12.86
N ASP A 157 -1.56 3.44 13.69
CA ASP A 157 -0.43 2.69 14.19
C ASP A 157 -0.30 1.36 13.46
N PHE A 158 0.95 1.02 13.16
CA PHE A 158 1.36 -0.23 12.54
C PHE A 158 2.28 -0.98 13.50
N PHE A 159 1.85 -2.14 13.94
CA PHE A 159 2.53 -2.97 14.93
C PHE A 159 3.32 -4.08 14.25
N ILE A 160 4.62 -4.18 14.53
CA ILE A 160 5.46 -5.29 14.10
C ILE A 160 5.24 -6.45 15.05
N GLU A 161 4.51 -7.47 14.60
CA GLU A 161 4.18 -8.64 15.41
C GLU A 161 5.33 -9.65 15.48
N GLY A 162 6.20 -9.69 14.47
CA GLY A 162 7.39 -10.55 14.44
C GLY A 162 7.68 -11.15 13.08
N PHE A 163 8.58 -12.14 13.09
CA PHE A 163 8.90 -12.91 11.89
C PHE A 163 7.96 -14.12 11.80
N GLU A 164 7.54 -14.42 10.59
CA GLU A 164 6.82 -15.65 10.26
C GLU A 164 7.17 -16.13 8.85
N THR A 165 7.03 -17.42 8.62
CA THR A 165 7.17 -18.02 7.29
C THR A 165 5.78 -18.25 6.72
N ILE A 166 5.54 -17.73 5.51
CA ILE A 166 4.30 -17.95 4.78
C ILE A 166 4.55 -18.75 3.51
N ASN A 167 3.55 -19.54 3.10
CA ASN A 167 3.58 -20.32 1.87
C ASN A 167 2.88 -19.55 0.75
N ILE A 168 3.61 -19.26 -0.33
CA ILE A 168 3.07 -18.68 -1.57
C ILE A 168 3.46 -19.61 -2.72
N GLU A 169 2.48 -20.19 -3.39
CA GLU A 169 2.68 -21.09 -4.55
C GLU A 169 3.71 -22.21 -4.32
N ASN A 170 3.67 -22.85 -3.13
CA ASN A 170 4.61 -23.86 -2.66
C ASN A 170 6.04 -23.37 -2.33
N ASN A 171 6.27 -22.07 -2.29
CA ASN A 171 7.51 -21.49 -1.81
C ASN A 171 7.33 -20.97 -0.39
N GLU A 172 8.23 -21.36 0.52
CA GLU A 172 8.32 -20.79 1.85
C GLU A 172 9.06 -19.46 1.79
N ILE A 173 8.40 -18.38 2.25
CA ILE A 173 8.94 -17.02 2.24
C ILE A 173 9.03 -16.52 3.69
N GLU A 174 10.24 -16.14 4.12
CA GLU A 174 10.43 -15.45 5.39
C GLU A 174 9.89 -14.02 5.31
N THR A 175 9.05 -13.67 6.27
CA THR A 175 8.37 -12.38 6.28
C THR A 175 8.39 -11.73 7.66
N ILE A 176 8.12 -10.43 7.67
CA ILE A 176 7.80 -9.66 8.87
C ILE A 176 6.30 -9.36 8.81
N ARG A 177 5.58 -9.82 9.83
CA ARG A 177 4.14 -9.57 9.96
C ARG A 177 3.88 -8.21 10.57
N ILE A 178 3.02 -7.44 9.92
CA ILE A 178 2.62 -6.08 10.33
C ILE A 178 1.10 -6.04 10.47
N ASN A 179 0.63 -5.52 11.59
CA ASN A 179 -0.79 -5.39 11.91
C ASN A 179 -1.17 -3.92 12.10
N ALA A 180 -2.19 -3.47 11.40
CA ALA A 180 -2.80 -2.15 11.55
C ALA A 180 -4.29 -2.31 11.91
N PRO A 181 -4.62 -2.55 13.19
CA PRO A 181 -5.96 -2.97 13.62
C PRO A 181 -7.05 -1.95 13.33
N GLU A 182 -6.75 -0.67 13.41
CA GLU A 182 -7.72 0.38 13.09
C GLU A 182 -8.10 0.41 11.60
N LEU A 183 -7.20 -0.06 10.72
CA LEU A 183 -7.45 -0.23 9.30
C LEU A 183 -8.01 -1.62 8.97
N ARG A 184 -8.07 -2.52 9.97
CA ARG A 184 -8.38 -3.95 9.79
C ARG A 184 -7.50 -4.57 8.71
N LEU A 185 -6.22 -4.24 8.76
CA LEU A 185 -5.23 -4.56 7.76
C LEU A 185 -4.10 -5.34 8.43
N ILE A 186 -3.74 -6.47 7.83
CA ILE A 186 -2.55 -7.25 8.16
C ILE A 186 -1.78 -7.43 6.87
N PHE A 187 -0.47 -7.33 6.91
CA PHE A 187 0.36 -7.65 5.76
C PHE A 187 1.72 -8.16 6.16
N ASN A 188 2.32 -8.91 5.25
CA ASN A 188 3.62 -9.54 5.40
C ASN A 188 4.58 -8.92 4.40
N ILE A 189 5.68 -8.36 4.88
CA ILE A 189 6.76 -7.84 4.03
C ILE A 189 7.94 -8.83 4.01
N SER A 190 8.61 -8.98 2.87
CA SER A 190 9.73 -9.90 2.72
C SER A 190 11.01 -9.17 2.33
N LYS A 191 12.14 -9.51 3.00
CA LYS A 191 13.46 -8.99 2.65
C LYS A 191 13.88 -9.37 1.23
N GLU A 192 13.56 -10.59 0.81
CA GLU A 192 13.88 -11.11 -0.52
C GLU A 192 13.16 -10.34 -1.63
N HIS A 193 12.06 -9.66 -1.29
CA HIS A 193 11.25 -8.86 -2.19
C HIS A 193 11.38 -7.36 -1.87
N ASN A 194 12.57 -6.91 -1.48
CA ASN A 194 12.85 -5.50 -1.18
C ASN A 194 11.93 -4.89 -0.11
N PHE A 195 11.56 -5.68 0.91
CA PHE A 195 10.62 -5.35 1.98
C PHE A 195 9.22 -4.93 1.52
N MET A 196 8.84 -5.22 0.28
CA MET A 196 7.48 -4.97 -0.13
C MET A 196 6.52 -6.03 0.42
N PRO A 197 5.23 -5.71 0.52
CA PRO A 197 4.22 -6.67 0.91
C PRO A 197 4.15 -7.85 -0.07
N VAL A 198 4.23 -9.07 0.45
CA VAL A 198 4.03 -10.31 -0.33
C VAL A 198 2.66 -10.93 -0.07
N ASN A 199 2.03 -10.55 1.04
CA ASN A 199 0.64 -10.87 1.37
C ASN A 199 0.01 -9.66 2.06
N ILE A 200 -1.22 -9.30 1.68
CA ILE A 200 -2.01 -8.22 2.29
C ILE A 200 -3.41 -8.76 2.56
N GLU A 201 -3.85 -8.71 3.80
CA GLU A 201 -5.18 -9.16 4.23
C GLU A 201 -5.98 -7.97 4.76
N LYS A 202 -7.21 -7.84 4.30
CA LYS A 202 -8.12 -6.79 4.73
C LYS A 202 -9.50 -7.34 5.05
N THR A 203 -9.98 -7.00 6.24
CA THR A 203 -11.34 -7.36 6.66
C THR A 203 -12.25 -6.14 6.57
N ASN A 204 -13.39 -6.26 5.90
CA ASN A 204 -14.40 -5.23 5.79
C ASN A 204 -15.77 -5.81 6.17
N GLY A 205 -16.22 -5.54 7.39
CA GLY A 205 -17.42 -6.16 7.95
C GLY A 205 -17.29 -7.69 8.02
N LYS A 206 -18.13 -8.39 7.24
CA LYS A 206 -18.10 -9.86 7.12
C LYS A 206 -17.22 -10.35 5.97
N SER A 207 -16.70 -9.44 5.15
CA SER A 207 -15.88 -9.78 3.99
C SER A 207 -14.41 -9.77 4.37
N HIS A 208 -13.69 -10.81 3.96
CA HIS A 208 -12.24 -10.93 4.12
C HIS A 208 -11.62 -11.07 2.72
N PHE A 209 -10.65 -10.23 2.43
CA PHE A 209 -9.93 -10.21 1.16
C PHE A 209 -8.45 -10.38 1.41
N SER A 210 -7.75 -11.00 0.46
CA SER A 210 -6.29 -10.98 0.44
C SER A 210 -5.73 -10.70 -0.95
N LEU A 211 -4.57 -10.03 -0.96
CA LEU A 211 -3.68 -9.93 -2.10
C LEU A 211 -2.48 -10.83 -1.82
N VAL A 212 -2.23 -11.78 -2.69
CA VAL A 212 -1.11 -12.71 -2.58
C VAL A 212 -0.20 -12.49 -3.78
N LEU A 213 1.09 -12.26 -3.54
CA LEU A 213 2.08 -12.02 -4.58
C LEU A 213 2.13 -13.20 -5.55
N GLU A 214 2.04 -12.93 -6.85
CA GLU A 214 2.18 -13.89 -7.94
C GLU A 214 3.50 -13.68 -8.69
N ASN A 215 3.88 -12.42 -8.93
CA ASN A 215 5.10 -12.09 -9.66
C ASN A 215 5.73 -10.81 -9.14
N PHE A 216 7.06 -10.78 -9.12
CA PHE A 216 7.85 -9.63 -8.71
C PHE A 216 9.05 -9.45 -9.63
N ASN A 217 9.19 -8.25 -10.20
CA ASN A 217 10.31 -7.88 -11.06
C ASN A 217 10.93 -6.59 -10.54
N GLN A 218 12.14 -6.68 -10.02
CA GLN A 218 12.94 -5.52 -9.67
C GLN A 218 13.56 -4.94 -10.95
N GLN A 219 13.44 -3.64 -11.13
CA GLN A 219 14.08 -2.90 -12.21
C GLN A 219 15.36 -2.28 -11.67
N PHE A 220 16.47 -2.49 -12.36
CA PHE A 220 17.80 -1.96 -12.03
C PHE A 220 18.09 -0.70 -12.80
#